data_91740b4f18efa9bf89f7ded5fed172e7
#
_entry.id   91740b4f18efa9bf89f7ded5fed172e7
#
_cell.length_a   1.000
_cell.length_b   1.000
_cell.length_c   1.000
_cell.angle_alpha   90.00
_cell.angle_beta   90.00
_cell.angle_gamma   90.00
#
_symmetry.space_group_name_H-M   'P 1'
#
loop_
_entity.id
_entity.type
_entity.pdbx_description
1 polymer ?
#
loop_
_entity_poly.entity_id
_entity_poly.type
_entity_poly.pdbx_seq_one_letter_code
_entity_poly.pdbx_strand_id
1 'polypeptide(L)'
;SSFTELTKEANMSKPGANGIVFLPYFSGERTPIHDPHAKGTIFGLRLDHKRGDIYRSLIEGIAHGTRHVIEAFEDAGTQTNNLYAVGGGTKNDLWLQSTSDITGLDQIVREKTIGASYGNAFLAACSTGLVKREMIDSWNPKKKIIKSQNHEAHNRNYDIFKSLYDATKHLMKEI
;
A
#
# COMPACT_ATOMS: atom_id res chain seq x y z
N SER A 1 6.70 4.94 -22.66
CA SER A 1 7.41 4.77 -21.40
C SER A 1 6.86 3.57 -20.67
N SER A 2 7.73 2.74 -20.17
CA SER A 2 7.30 1.58 -19.40
C SER A 2 7.12 1.95 -17.93
N PHE A 3 6.32 1.20 -17.19
CA PHE A 3 6.25 1.32 -15.73
C PHE A 3 7.63 1.24 -15.05
N THR A 4 8.57 0.53 -15.66
CA THR A 4 9.96 0.43 -15.20
C THR A 4 10.68 1.78 -15.20
N GLU A 5 10.47 2.62 -16.23
CA GLU A 5 11.07 3.97 -16.28
C GLU A 5 10.47 4.88 -15.23
N LEU A 6 9.14 4.86 -15.06
CA LEU A 6 8.47 5.63 -14.02
C LEU A 6 8.96 5.22 -12.61
N THR A 7 9.15 3.92 -12.38
CA THR A 7 9.71 3.44 -11.12
C THR A 7 11.16 3.92 -10.91
N LYS A 8 11.99 3.93 -11.96
CA LYS A 8 13.35 4.49 -11.87
C LYS A 8 13.36 5.97 -11.53
N GLU A 9 12.49 6.76 -12.17
CA GLU A 9 12.35 8.19 -11.89
C GLU A 9 11.84 8.43 -10.45
N ALA A 10 10.86 7.64 -10.01
CA ALA A 10 10.33 7.74 -8.65
C ALA A 10 11.36 7.34 -7.58
N ASN A 11 12.29 6.43 -7.88
CA ASN A 11 13.40 6.12 -6.97
C ASN A 11 14.39 7.28 -6.79
N MET A 12 14.46 8.22 -7.74
CA MET A 12 15.27 9.44 -7.60
C MET A 12 14.58 10.52 -6.76
N SER A 13 13.27 10.42 -6.57
CA SER A 13 12.51 11.28 -5.66
C SER A 13 12.76 10.87 -4.21
N LYS A 14 12.82 11.84 -3.31
CA LYS A 14 13.00 11.56 -1.87
C LYS A 14 11.73 10.92 -1.28
N PRO A 15 11.86 10.10 -0.21
CA PRO A 15 10.74 9.69 0.62
C PRO A 15 9.87 10.90 1.02
N GLY A 16 8.54 10.72 0.93
CA GLY A 16 7.60 11.83 1.08
C GLY A 16 7.31 12.59 -0.22
N ALA A 17 7.79 12.08 -1.38
CA ALA A 17 7.49 12.60 -2.73
C ALA A 17 7.67 14.14 -2.85
N ASN A 18 8.71 14.68 -2.21
CA ASN A 18 8.99 16.12 -2.13
C ASN A 18 7.80 16.98 -1.64
N GLY A 19 6.90 16.38 -0.83
CA GLY A 19 5.74 17.04 -0.22
C GLY A 19 4.44 16.92 -1.02
N ILE A 20 4.41 16.14 -2.09
CA ILE A 20 3.14 15.81 -2.78
C ILE A 20 2.41 14.74 -1.98
N VAL A 21 1.13 14.97 -1.71
CA VAL A 21 0.22 14.00 -1.09
C VAL A 21 -0.85 13.58 -2.08
N PHE A 22 -1.11 12.29 -2.14
CA PHE A 22 -2.07 11.70 -3.07
C PHE A 22 -3.14 10.90 -2.32
N LEU A 23 -4.42 11.19 -2.58
CA LEU A 23 -5.56 10.36 -2.17
C LEU A 23 -5.91 9.40 -3.32
N PRO A 24 -5.76 8.07 -3.17
CA PRO A 24 -5.96 7.12 -4.26
C PRO A 24 -7.41 6.64 -4.41
N TYR A 25 -8.39 7.43 -4.04
CA TYR A 25 -9.80 7.04 -3.93
C TYR A 25 -10.55 7.15 -5.28
N PHE A 26 -10.03 6.50 -6.33
CA PHE A 26 -10.54 6.62 -7.70
C PHE A 26 -11.97 6.08 -7.91
N SER A 27 -12.42 5.15 -7.08
CA SER A 27 -13.74 4.51 -7.17
C SER A 27 -14.46 4.51 -5.83
N GLY A 28 -14.25 5.55 -5.05
CA GLY A 28 -14.64 5.58 -3.65
C GLY A 28 -13.65 4.83 -2.77
N GLU A 29 -13.91 4.80 -1.48
CA GLU A 29 -13.12 4.03 -0.52
C GLU A 29 -14.03 3.34 0.48
N ARG A 30 -13.78 2.04 0.69
CA ARG A 30 -14.60 1.23 1.59
C ARG A 30 -14.09 1.30 3.02
N THR A 31 -12.82 1.02 3.26
CA THR A 31 -12.25 0.90 4.60
C THR A 31 -11.05 1.84 4.75
N PRO A 32 -11.04 2.69 5.78
CA PRO A 32 -11.98 2.78 6.91
C PRO A 32 -13.11 3.82 6.71
N ILE A 33 -13.07 4.64 5.65
CA ILE A 33 -13.94 5.83 5.55
C ILE A 33 -15.36 5.54 5.04
N HIS A 34 -15.56 4.42 4.38
CA HIS A 34 -16.86 3.96 3.83
C HIS A 34 -17.60 5.03 3.01
N ASP A 35 -16.88 5.68 2.08
CA ASP A 35 -17.40 6.75 1.25
C ASP A 35 -17.33 6.38 -0.25
N PRO A 36 -18.47 6.04 -0.89
CA PRO A 36 -18.52 5.72 -2.32
C PRO A 36 -18.28 6.94 -3.22
N HIS A 37 -18.38 8.15 -2.68
CA HIS A 37 -18.17 9.41 -3.41
C HIS A 37 -16.73 9.91 -3.30
N ALA A 38 -15.88 9.29 -2.49
CA ALA A 38 -14.48 9.68 -2.40
C ALA A 38 -13.80 9.65 -3.78
N LYS A 39 -12.95 10.64 -4.05
CA LYS A 39 -12.26 10.83 -5.34
C LYS A 39 -10.75 10.92 -5.15
N GLY A 40 -10.03 10.54 -6.21
CA GLY A 40 -8.59 10.75 -6.28
C GLY A 40 -8.24 12.25 -6.22
N THR A 41 -7.23 12.60 -5.42
CA THR A 41 -6.79 14.00 -5.27
C THR A 41 -5.28 14.06 -5.21
N ILE A 42 -4.69 15.04 -5.91
CA ILE A 42 -3.26 15.37 -5.83
C ILE A 42 -3.13 16.73 -5.17
N PHE A 43 -2.35 16.81 -4.10
CA PHE A 43 -2.16 18.03 -3.32
C PHE A 43 -0.67 18.37 -3.18
N GLY A 44 -0.35 19.67 -3.15
CA GLY A 44 1.00 20.14 -2.90
C GLY A 44 1.91 20.23 -4.13
N LEU A 45 1.36 20.20 -5.36
CA LEU A 45 2.14 20.37 -6.59
C LEU A 45 2.79 21.76 -6.68
N ARG A 46 4.06 21.79 -7.10
CA ARG A 46 4.85 22.99 -7.37
C ARG A 46 5.53 22.88 -8.73
N LEU A 47 6.06 24.00 -9.23
CA LEU A 47 6.72 24.06 -10.56
C LEU A 47 8.02 23.24 -10.65
N ASP A 48 8.68 22.97 -9.53
CA ASP A 48 9.92 22.22 -9.45
C ASP A 48 9.72 20.70 -9.39
N HIS A 49 8.49 20.23 -9.24
CA HIS A 49 8.20 18.79 -9.20
C HIS A 49 8.37 18.13 -10.56
N LYS A 50 8.88 16.91 -10.53
CA LYS A 50 9.12 16.06 -11.69
C LYS A 50 8.08 14.92 -11.76
N ARG A 51 7.99 14.28 -12.91
CA ARG A 51 7.12 13.12 -13.12
C ARG A 51 7.35 12.00 -12.11
N GLY A 52 8.61 11.78 -11.72
CA GLY A 52 8.98 10.80 -10.69
C GLY A 52 8.39 11.13 -9.31
N ASP A 53 8.32 12.42 -8.94
CA ASP A 53 7.70 12.84 -7.68
C ASP A 53 6.21 12.52 -7.66
N ILE A 54 5.51 12.80 -8.77
CA ILE A 54 4.09 12.50 -8.92
C ILE A 54 3.84 10.98 -8.84
N TYR A 55 4.65 10.18 -9.55
CA TYR A 55 4.49 8.73 -9.51
C TYR A 55 4.81 8.16 -8.12
N ARG A 56 5.83 8.70 -7.44
CA ARG A 56 6.14 8.33 -6.06
C ARG A 56 5.00 8.67 -5.11
N SER A 57 4.41 9.85 -5.21
CA SER A 57 3.28 10.25 -4.37
C SER A 57 2.07 9.33 -4.52
N LEU A 58 1.81 8.82 -5.74
CA LEU A 58 0.76 7.83 -6.00
C LEU A 58 1.05 6.51 -5.25
N ILE A 59 2.28 6.00 -5.34
CA ILE A 59 2.69 4.78 -4.63
C ILE A 59 2.58 4.98 -3.11
N GLU A 60 3.09 6.10 -2.60
CA GLU A 60 3.03 6.43 -1.17
C GLU A 60 1.58 6.70 -0.71
N GLY A 61 0.72 7.29 -1.54
CA GLY A 61 -0.70 7.46 -1.26
C GLY A 61 -1.44 6.14 -1.04
N ILE A 62 -1.15 5.13 -1.88
CA ILE A 62 -1.69 3.77 -1.70
C ILE A 62 -1.18 3.16 -0.37
N ALA A 63 0.09 3.39 -0.03
CA ALA A 63 0.66 2.91 1.22
C ALA A 63 0.07 3.65 2.44
N HIS A 64 -0.23 4.95 2.34
CA HIS A 64 -0.97 5.69 3.37
C HIS A 64 -2.39 5.14 3.57
N GLY A 65 -3.10 4.79 2.48
CA GLY A 65 -4.38 4.10 2.57
C GLY A 65 -4.25 2.75 3.29
N THR A 66 -3.19 1.98 3.01
CA THR A 66 -2.91 0.73 3.73
C THR A 66 -2.69 0.95 5.23
N ARG A 67 -1.92 1.99 5.61
CA ARG A 67 -1.71 2.38 7.00
C ARG A 67 -3.04 2.74 7.67
N HIS A 68 -3.89 3.50 7.01
CA HIS A 68 -5.20 3.90 7.52
C HIS A 68 -6.11 2.69 7.79
N VAL A 69 -6.09 1.67 6.93
CA VAL A 69 -6.79 0.40 7.17
C VAL A 69 -6.23 -0.34 8.38
N ILE A 70 -4.91 -0.38 8.55
CA ILE A 70 -4.27 -1.05 9.69
C ILE A 70 -4.64 -0.35 11.00
N GLU A 71 -4.57 0.98 11.05
CA GLU A 71 -4.98 1.76 12.23
C GLU A 71 -6.44 1.46 12.60
N ALA A 72 -7.34 1.37 11.62
CA ALA A 72 -8.75 1.02 11.88
C ALA A 72 -8.92 -0.39 12.45
N PHE A 73 -8.10 -1.36 12.05
CA PHE A 73 -8.10 -2.70 12.68
C PHE A 73 -7.56 -2.66 14.11
N GLU A 74 -6.54 -1.86 14.38
CA GLU A 74 -5.97 -1.68 15.71
C GLU A 74 -6.98 -1.01 16.65
N ASP A 75 -7.68 0.02 16.18
CA ASP A 75 -8.78 0.69 16.90
C ASP A 75 -9.93 -0.29 17.22
N ALA A 76 -10.15 -1.28 16.33
CA ALA A 76 -11.12 -2.36 16.57
C ALA A 76 -10.57 -3.51 17.47
N GLY A 77 -9.36 -3.35 18.03
CA GLY A 77 -8.76 -4.31 18.96
C GLY A 77 -7.96 -5.44 18.28
N THR A 78 -7.68 -5.35 16.99
CA THR A 78 -6.87 -6.34 16.26
C THR A 78 -5.43 -5.87 16.13
N GLN A 79 -4.48 -6.61 16.69
CA GLN A 79 -3.06 -6.31 16.52
C GLN A 79 -2.51 -6.87 15.19
N THR A 80 -1.95 -6.00 14.37
CA THR A 80 -1.29 -6.37 13.11
C THR A 80 0.21 -6.50 13.31
N ASN A 81 0.77 -7.70 13.14
CA ASN A 81 2.19 -7.95 13.36
C ASN A 81 3.02 -8.05 12.08
N ASN A 82 2.42 -8.50 10.98
CA ASN A 82 3.09 -8.70 9.69
C ASN A 82 2.15 -8.42 8.52
N LEU A 83 2.73 -7.95 7.42
CA LEU A 83 2.04 -7.81 6.15
C LEU A 83 2.53 -8.89 5.17
N TYR A 84 1.61 -9.49 4.44
CA TYR A 84 1.93 -10.40 3.34
C TYR A 84 1.63 -9.71 2.01
N ALA A 85 2.69 -9.43 1.24
CA ALA A 85 2.54 -8.81 -0.07
C ALA A 85 2.23 -9.87 -1.13
N VAL A 86 1.13 -9.67 -1.87
CA VAL A 86 0.68 -10.54 -2.96
C VAL A 86 0.31 -9.74 -4.20
N GLY A 87 0.23 -10.41 -5.35
CA GLY A 87 -0.18 -9.80 -6.60
C GLY A 87 0.92 -9.04 -7.32
N GLY A 88 0.53 -8.24 -8.32
CA GLY A 88 1.43 -7.54 -9.25
C GLY A 88 2.35 -6.51 -8.59
N GLY A 89 1.90 -5.86 -7.52
CA GLY A 89 2.67 -4.88 -6.76
C GLY A 89 3.98 -5.42 -6.18
N THR A 90 4.08 -6.74 -5.95
CA THR A 90 5.30 -7.39 -5.45
C THR A 90 6.50 -7.34 -6.40
N LYS A 91 6.28 -6.93 -7.65
CA LYS A 91 7.32 -6.70 -8.67
C LYS A 91 7.94 -5.31 -8.60
N ASN A 92 7.37 -4.41 -7.80
CA ASN A 92 7.84 -3.04 -7.63
C ASN A 92 8.45 -2.87 -6.24
N ASP A 93 9.79 -2.86 -6.18
CA ASP A 93 10.51 -2.74 -4.90
C ASP A 93 10.28 -1.39 -4.21
N LEU A 94 10.07 -0.31 -4.97
CA LEU A 94 9.70 0.99 -4.39
C LEU A 94 8.35 0.91 -3.66
N TRP A 95 7.36 0.25 -4.27
CA TRP A 95 6.06 0.08 -3.63
C TRP A 95 6.14 -0.75 -2.35
N LEU A 96 6.88 -1.87 -2.40
CA LEU A 96 7.09 -2.71 -1.22
C LEU A 96 7.77 -1.92 -0.10
N GLN A 97 8.87 -1.19 -0.41
CA GLN A 97 9.60 -0.42 0.58
C GLN A 97 8.74 0.73 1.15
N SER A 98 8.07 1.51 0.28
CA SER A 98 7.18 2.59 0.73
C SER A 98 6.07 2.08 1.64
N THR A 99 5.50 0.91 1.36
CA THR A 99 4.46 0.33 2.22
C THR A 99 5.02 -0.06 3.59
N SER A 100 6.20 -0.71 3.64
CA SER A 100 6.83 -1.04 4.93
C SER A 100 7.19 0.22 5.73
N ASP A 101 7.77 1.24 5.07
CA ASP A 101 8.20 2.47 5.73
C ASP A 101 7.01 3.26 6.30
N ILE A 102 5.93 3.35 5.53
CA ILE A 102 4.73 4.12 5.91
C ILE A 102 3.92 3.42 6.98
N THR A 103 3.79 2.10 6.91
CA THR A 103 3.04 1.32 7.90
C THR A 103 3.83 1.02 9.16
N GLY A 104 5.16 1.12 9.12
CA GLY A 104 6.04 0.71 10.21
C GLY A 104 6.17 -0.82 10.36
N LEU A 105 5.57 -1.60 9.46
CA LEU A 105 5.50 -3.05 9.53
C LEU A 105 6.41 -3.71 8.47
N ASP A 106 6.99 -4.83 8.86
CA ASP A 106 7.72 -5.68 7.91
C ASP A 106 6.76 -6.36 6.94
N GLN A 107 7.11 -6.41 5.67
CA GLN A 107 6.37 -7.18 4.67
C GLN A 107 7.07 -8.49 4.33
N ILE A 108 6.29 -9.56 4.31
CA ILE A 108 6.73 -10.88 3.88
C ILE A 108 6.28 -11.08 2.43
N VAL A 109 7.25 -11.30 1.53
CA VAL A 109 7.00 -11.70 0.14
C VAL A 109 7.30 -13.19 0.02
N ARG A 110 6.33 -13.96 -0.46
CA ARG A 110 6.47 -15.38 -0.68
C ARG A 110 6.91 -15.69 -2.12
N GLU A 111 7.34 -16.92 -2.40
CA GLU A 111 7.76 -17.35 -3.75
C GLU A 111 6.62 -17.20 -4.77
N LYS A 112 5.42 -17.64 -4.42
CA LYS A 112 4.24 -17.51 -5.25
C LYS A 112 3.38 -16.34 -4.77
N THR A 113 3.23 -15.34 -5.62
CA THR A 113 2.49 -14.11 -5.33
C THR A 113 1.20 -13.98 -6.16
N ILE A 114 0.70 -15.11 -6.69
CA ILE A 114 -0.52 -15.17 -7.54
C ILE A 114 -1.76 -14.70 -6.75
N GLY A 115 -1.75 -14.87 -5.41
CA GLY A 115 -2.83 -14.43 -4.54
C GLY A 115 -3.91 -15.48 -4.30
N ALA A 116 -5.18 -15.07 -4.34
CA ALA A 116 -6.31 -15.87 -3.86
C ALA A 116 -6.42 -17.26 -4.50
N SER A 117 -6.19 -17.40 -5.80
CA SER A 117 -6.28 -18.70 -6.49
C SER A 117 -5.28 -19.72 -5.95
N TYR A 118 -4.07 -19.28 -5.61
CA TYR A 118 -3.06 -20.17 -5.03
C TYR A 118 -3.39 -20.57 -3.58
N GLY A 119 -3.95 -19.63 -2.82
CA GLY A 119 -4.48 -19.91 -1.47
C GLY A 119 -5.65 -20.89 -1.50
N ASN A 120 -6.58 -20.71 -2.44
CA ASN A 120 -7.71 -21.61 -2.62
C ASN A 120 -7.25 -23.03 -3.00
N ALA A 121 -6.21 -23.17 -3.84
CA ALA A 121 -5.62 -24.48 -4.15
C ALA A 121 -5.05 -25.18 -2.89
N PHE A 122 -4.40 -24.41 -2.01
CA PHE A 122 -3.92 -24.93 -0.72
C PHE A 122 -5.08 -25.39 0.17
N LEU A 123 -6.13 -24.58 0.31
CA LEU A 123 -7.31 -24.93 1.10
C LEU A 123 -8.02 -26.18 0.56
N ALA A 124 -8.14 -26.31 -0.77
CA ALA A 124 -8.70 -27.50 -1.40
C ALA A 124 -7.84 -28.75 -1.13
N ALA A 125 -6.52 -28.63 -1.20
CA ALA A 125 -5.61 -29.72 -0.88
C ALA A 125 -5.71 -30.13 0.61
N CYS A 126 -5.88 -29.17 1.52
CA CYS A 126 -6.14 -29.45 2.93
C CYS A 126 -7.46 -30.22 3.14
N SER A 127 -8.53 -29.78 2.46
CA SER A 127 -9.87 -30.38 2.61
C SER A 127 -9.94 -31.83 2.11
N THR A 128 -9.10 -32.16 1.13
CA THR A 128 -9.00 -33.52 0.58
C THR A 128 -7.96 -34.39 1.32
N GLY A 129 -7.29 -33.86 2.33
CA GLY A 129 -6.26 -34.57 3.09
C GLY A 129 -4.92 -34.75 2.38
N LEU A 130 -4.73 -34.11 1.20
CA LEU A 130 -3.46 -34.17 0.45
C LEU A 130 -2.31 -33.46 1.16
N VAL A 131 -2.62 -32.38 1.88
CA VAL A 131 -1.67 -31.59 2.67
C VAL A 131 -2.26 -31.22 4.04
N LYS A 132 -1.40 -30.96 5.02
CA LYS A 132 -1.79 -30.47 6.34
C LYS A 132 -1.64 -28.93 6.39
N ARG A 133 -2.40 -28.24 7.25
CA ARG A 133 -2.36 -26.77 7.42
C ARG A 133 -0.97 -26.28 7.78
N GLU A 134 -0.23 -27.02 8.60
CA GLU A 134 1.12 -26.69 9.05
C GLU A 134 2.14 -26.68 7.90
N MET A 135 1.77 -27.24 6.74
CA MET A 135 2.63 -27.26 5.55
C MET A 135 2.57 -25.95 4.74
N ILE A 136 1.86 -24.92 5.19
CA ILE A 136 1.73 -23.64 4.46
C ILE A 136 3.09 -23.02 4.13
N ASP A 137 4.06 -23.09 5.02
CA ASP A 137 5.39 -22.54 4.78
C ASP A 137 6.22 -23.34 3.77
N SER A 138 6.02 -24.64 3.66
CA SER A 138 6.62 -25.48 2.61
C SER A 138 5.86 -25.36 1.28
N TRP A 139 4.53 -25.18 1.33
CA TRP A 139 3.70 -24.97 0.15
C TRP A 139 4.07 -23.66 -0.57
N ASN A 140 4.29 -22.61 0.18
CA ASN A 140 4.68 -21.30 -0.35
C ASN A 140 5.77 -20.67 0.53
N PRO A 141 7.05 -21.03 0.32
CA PRO A 141 8.16 -20.53 1.13
C PRO A 141 8.29 -19.01 1.09
N LYS A 142 8.86 -18.44 2.16
CA LYS A 142 9.26 -17.04 2.20
C LYS A 142 10.39 -16.80 1.20
N LYS A 143 10.25 -15.77 0.35
CA LYS A 143 11.26 -15.35 -0.62
C LYS A 143 12.14 -14.24 -0.07
N LYS A 144 11.51 -13.19 0.45
CA LYS A 144 12.20 -12.05 1.06
C LYS A 144 11.34 -11.38 2.11
N ILE A 145 11.99 -10.62 2.99
CA ILE A 145 11.34 -9.74 3.96
C ILE A 145 11.79 -8.32 3.64
N ILE A 146 10.85 -7.40 3.54
CA ILE A 146 11.10 -5.96 3.38
C ILE A 146 10.97 -5.33 4.76
N LYS A 147 12.09 -4.84 5.29
CA LYS A 147 12.16 -4.18 6.59
C LYS A 147 11.69 -2.73 6.50
N SER A 148 10.93 -2.28 7.48
CA SER A 148 10.61 -0.86 7.64
C SER A 148 11.87 -0.07 8.01
N GLN A 149 12.04 1.11 7.39
CA GLN A 149 13.10 2.07 7.69
C GLN A 149 12.58 3.29 8.49
N ASN A 150 11.25 3.40 8.65
CA ASN A 150 10.55 4.41 9.46
C ASN A 150 11.01 5.87 9.15
N HIS A 151 10.69 6.36 7.96
CA HIS A 151 11.03 7.72 7.54
C HIS A 151 10.05 8.78 8.08
N GLU A 152 10.55 9.76 8.82
CA GLU A 152 9.78 10.85 9.43
C GLU A 152 8.92 11.64 8.43
N ALA A 153 9.44 11.84 7.21
CA ALA A 153 8.70 12.50 6.12
C ALA A 153 7.35 11.84 5.82
N HIS A 154 7.21 10.54 6.03
CA HIS A 154 5.97 9.81 5.82
C HIS A 154 4.92 10.11 6.88
N ASN A 155 5.30 10.32 8.14
CA ASN A 155 4.34 10.64 9.21
C ASN A 155 3.64 11.97 8.92
N ARG A 156 4.40 13.01 8.57
CA ARG A 156 3.83 14.31 8.18
C ARG A 156 2.87 14.20 6.99
N ASN A 157 3.28 13.47 5.95
CA ASN A 157 2.44 13.30 4.77
C ASN A 157 1.19 12.47 5.08
N TYR A 158 1.27 11.54 6.02
CA TYR A 158 0.12 10.77 6.47
C TYR A 158 -0.92 11.64 7.22
N ASP A 159 -0.47 12.56 8.07
CA ASP A 159 -1.38 13.50 8.75
C ASP A 159 -2.07 14.43 7.73
N ILE A 160 -1.34 14.89 6.72
CA ILE A 160 -1.90 15.66 5.61
C ILE A 160 -2.89 14.80 4.81
N PHE A 161 -2.58 13.53 4.54
CA PHE A 161 -3.45 12.59 3.83
C PHE A 161 -4.83 12.47 4.51
N LYS A 162 -4.88 12.25 5.81
CA LYS A 162 -6.15 12.19 6.57
C LYS A 162 -6.89 13.52 6.53
N SER A 163 -6.19 14.62 6.81
CA SER A 163 -6.76 15.97 6.82
C SER A 163 -7.27 16.40 5.45
N LEU A 164 -6.59 16.03 4.37
CA LEU A 164 -6.97 16.37 3.00
C LEU A 164 -8.30 15.73 2.61
N TYR A 165 -8.53 14.46 2.97
CA TYR A 165 -9.82 13.82 2.75
C TYR A 165 -10.93 14.58 3.49
N ASP A 166 -10.74 14.85 4.77
CA ASP A 166 -11.75 15.57 5.57
C ASP A 166 -12.07 16.96 5.01
N ALA A 167 -11.05 17.68 4.55
CA ALA A 167 -11.21 19.00 3.97
C ALA A 167 -11.89 19.01 2.59
N THR A 168 -11.80 17.90 1.82
CA THR A 168 -12.26 17.86 0.42
C THR A 168 -13.46 16.95 0.18
N LYS A 169 -13.84 16.08 1.13
CA LYS A 169 -14.92 15.09 0.95
C LYS A 169 -16.27 15.69 0.55
N HIS A 170 -16.57 16.93 0.97
CA HIS A 170 -17.81 17.60 0.58
C HIS A 170 -17.80 18.00 -0.90
N LEU A 171 -16.65 18.41 -1.44
CA LEU A 171 -16.49 18.75 -2.86
C LEU A 171 -16.55 17.50 -3.76
N MET A 172 -16.11 16.37 -3.25
CA MET A 172 -16.07 15.11 -4.01
C MET A 172 -17.49 14.59 -4.36
N LYS A 173 -18.51 15.05 -3.64
CA LYS A 173 -19.93 14.72 -3.91
C LYS A 173 -20.54 15.54 -5.03
N GLU A 174 -19.90 16.64 -5.39
CA GLU A 174 -20.40 17.57 -6.41
C GLU A 174 -19.94 17.20 -7.84
N ILE A 175 -19.02 16.19 -7.97
CA ILE A 175 -18.41 15.78 -9.23
C ILE A 175 -18.60 14.29 -9.56
#